data_b06440d17e5722404ff51a12ebbd8f1d
#
_entry.id   b06440d17e5722404ff51a12ebbd8f1d
#
_cell.length_a   1.000
_cell.length_b   1.000
_cell.length_c   1.000
_cell.angle_alpha   90.00
_cell.angle_beta   90.00
_cell.angle_gamma   90.00
#
_symmetry.space_group_name_H-M   'P 1'
#
loop_
_entity.id
_entity.type
_entity.pdbx_description
1 polymer ?
#
loop_
_entity_poly.entity_id
_entity_poly.type
_entity_poly.pdbx_seq_one_letter_code
_entity_poly.pdbx_strand_id
1 'polypeptide(L)'
;MIRCIRLWSGPDGNSHFEEGVVGLQPGPRSDMLSNKFPITSVSFQETDADPKLGWHPDPARQLVITLSGALEFTTHDGRFSLRAGDILFTEDTVAGHDWNLLGEQPWRRLYAILGQATLVPFRPTAPHSAVARPESRKAETAAKTGAGL
;
A
#
# COMPACT_ATOMS: atom_id res chain seq x y z
N MET A 1 0.60 8.16 14.60
CA MET A 1 1.13 7.26 13.53
C MET A 1 0.07 7.07 12.46
N ILE A 2 0.49 6.97 11.21
CA ILE A 2 -0.38 6.64 10.08
C ILE A 2 -0.05 5.21 9.67
N ARG A 3 -0.99 4.30 9.90
CA ARG A 3 -0.82 2.88 9.54
C ARG A 3 -0.76 2.71 8.03
N CYS A 4 0.19 1.93 7.56
CA CYS A 4 0.37 1.62 6.15
C CYS A 4 0.69 0.13 5.99
N ILE A 5 -0.10 -0.55 5.18
CA ILE A 5 0.18 -1.94 4.78
C ILE A 5 0.85 -1.89 3.41
N ARG A 6 1.96 -2.58 3.26
CA ARG A 6 2.56 -2.81 1.95
C ARG A 6 2.15 -4.19 1.44
N LEU A 7 1.69 -4.22 0.20
CA LEU A 7 1.23 -5.44 -0.49
C LEU A 7 2.01 -5.54 -1.81
N TRP A 8 2.60 -6.70 -2.10
CA TRP A 8 3.39 -6.88 -3.32
C TRP A 8 3.30 -8.29 -3.89
N SER A 9 3.65 -8.42 -5.17
CA SER A 9 3.85 -9.71 -5.83
C SER A 9 5.29 -10.16 -5.63
N GLY A 10 5.49 -11.34 -5.05
CA GLY A 10 6.81 -11.93 -4.88
C GLY A 10 7.31 -12.65 -6.12
N PRO A 11 8.62 -12.96 -6.20
CA PRO A 11 9.19 -13.76 -7.28
C PRO A 11 8.73 -15.22 -7.26
N ASP A 12 8.13 -15.66 -6.18
CA ASP A 12 7.47 -16.95 -6.03
C ASP A 12 6.09 -17.02 -6.70
N GLY A 13 5.61 -15.91 -7.28
CA GLY A 13 4.29 -15.81 -7.89
C GLY A 13 3.16 -15.56 -6.88
N ASN A 14 3.47 -15.32 -5.63
CA ASN A 14 2.50 -15.12 -4.56
C ASN A 14 2.44 -13.67 -4.11
N SER A 15 1.28 -13.25 -3.62
CA SER A 15 1.12 -11.96 -2.97
C SER A 15 1.52 -12.03 -1.50
N HIS A 16 2.22 -11.00 -1.04
CA HIS A 16 2.75 -10.86 0.31
C HIS A 16 2.41 -9.50 0.86
N PHE A 17 2.29 -9.38 2.17
CA PHE A 17 2.09 -8.09 2.81
C PHE A 17 2.95 -7.94 4.06
N GLU A 18 3.20 -6.70 4.44
CA GLU A 18 3.84 -6.38 5.71
C GLU A 18 3.19 -5.16 6.37
N GLU A 19 3.09 -5.22 7.68
CA GLU A 19 2.63 -4.10 8.50
C GLU A 19 3.68 -3.02 8.57
N GLY A 20 3.23 -1.78 8.54
CA GLY A 20 4.10 -0.64 8.67
C GLY A 20 3.35 0.65 8.96
N VAL A 21 4.09 1.72 8.85
CA VAL A 21 3.60 3.09 9.01
C VAL A 21 4.19 3.96 7.92
N VAL A 22 3.56 5.11 7.70
CA VAL A 22 4.17 6.17 6.90
C VAL A 22 5.34 6.75 7.69
N GLY A 23 6.51 6.84 7.07
CA GLY A 23 7.70 7.44 7.68
C GLY A 23 7.53 8.94 7.86
N LEU A 24 7.46 9.39 9.10
CA LEU A 24 7.29 10.78 9.47
C LEU A 24 8.52 11.27 10.23
N GLN A 25 8.86 12.55 10.03
CA GLN A 25 9.93 13.25 10.74
C GLN A 25 9.38 14.48 11.43
N PRO A 26 9.97 14.91 12.56
CA PRO A 26 9.57 16.15 13.21
C PRO A 26 9.67 17.35 12.27
N GLY A 27 8.63 18.18 12.28
CA GLY A 27 8.54 19.43 11.54
C GLY A 27 8.22 20.60 12.42
N PRO A 28 7.97 21.80 11.86
CA PRO A 28 7.62 22.97 12.64
C PRO A 28 6.27 22.80 13.34
N ARG A 29 6.05 23.54 14.41
CA ARG A 29 4.75 23.62 15.12
C ARG A 29 4.22 22.26 15.61
N SER A 30 5.10 21.38 16.05
CA SER A 30 4.77 20.03 16.51
C SER A 30 4.17 19.12 15.43
N ASP A 31 4.31 19.47 14.15
CA ASP A 31 3.92 18.62 13.04
C ASP A 31 4.90 17.47 12.89
N MET A 32 4.38 16.33 12.44
CA MET A 32 5.18 15.21 11.95
C MET A 32 4.93 15.07 10.45
N LEU A 33 5.99 15.11 9.65
CA LEU A 33 5.89 15.21 8.19
C LEU A 33 6.58 14.06 7.51
N SER A 34 5.97 13.55 6.45
CA SER A 34 6.67 12.68 5.50
C SER A 34 7.46 13.52 4.49
N ASN A 35 8.39 12.89 3.78
CA ASN A 35 8.91 13.45 2.55
C ASN A 35 7.76 13.62 1.55
N LYS A 36 7.84 14.65 0.72
CA LYS A 36 6.95 14.81 -0.43
C LYS A 36 7.39 13.89 -1.55
N PHE A 37 6.44 13.29 -2.25
CA PHE A 37 6.73 12.46 -3.41
C PHE A 37 5.66 12.68 -4.49
N PRO A 38 6.01 12.52 -5.77
CA PRO A 38 5.08 12.77 -6.86
C PRO A 38 4.09 11.61 -7.02
N ILE A 39 2.90 11.94 -7.48
CA ILE A 39 1.90 10.98 -7.94
C ILE A 39 1.51 11.30 -9.39
N THR A 40 1.11 10.27 -10.13
CA THR A 40 0.70 10.42 -11.53
C THR A 40 -0.74 10.90 -11.64
N SER A 41 -1.63 10.36 -10.83
CA SER A 41 -3.05 10.71 -10.86
C SER A 41 -3.71 10.38 -9.52
N VAL A 42 -4.85 11.04 -9.27
CA VAL A 42 -5.71 10.79 -8.12
C VAL A 42 -7.13 10.55 -8.60
N SER A 43 -7.81 9.58 -8.02
CA SER A 43 -9.23 9.34 -8.23
C SER A 43 -9.91 8.93 -6.92
N PHE A 44 -11.21 9.12 -6.87
CA PHE A 44 -12.05 8.69 -5.74
C PHE A 44 -12.98 7.59 -6.21
N GLN A 45 -13.25 6.64 -5.30
CA GLN A 45 -14.15 5.53 -5.60
C GLN A 45 -14.98 5.17 -4.37
N GLU A 46 -16.21 4.77 -4.62
CA GLU A 46 -17.13 4.30 -3.59
C GLU A 46 -17.72 2.95 -4.01
N THR A 47 -17.72 2.01 -3.09
CA THR A 47 -18.35 0.70 -3.26
C THR A 47 -19.25 0.46 -2.06
N ASP A 48 -20.56 0.36 -2.29
CA ASP A 48 -21.58 0.25 -1.24
C ASP A 48 -22.08 -1.17 -0.98
N ALA A 49 -21.67 -2.12 -1.82
CA ALA A 49 -21.97 -3.53 -1.65
C ALA A 49 -20.73 -4.36 -1.97
N ASP A 50 -20.64 -5.55 -1.38
CA ASP A 50 -19.56 -6.48 -1.68
C ASP A 50 -19.69 -6.97 -3.13
N PRO A 51 -18.77 -6.59 -4.03
CA PRO A 51 -18.86 -6.95 -5.44
C PRO A 51 -18.49 -8.40 -5.72
N LYS A 52 -17.91 -9.13 -4.75
CA LYS A 52 -17.42 -10.50 -4.90
C LYS A 52 -16.56 -10.68 -6.15
N LEU A 53 -15.60 -9.78 -6.31
CA LEU A 53 -14.72 -9.75 -7.48
C LEU A 53 -13.85 -10.99 -7.61
N GLY A 54 -13.57 -11.66 -6.49
CA GLY A 54 -12.64 -12.77 -6.46
C GLY A 54 -11.18 -12.29 -6.54
N TRP A 55 -10.31 -13.22 -6.79
CA TRP A 55 -8.87 -12.99 -6.83
C TRP A 55 -8.48 -12.17 -8.06
N HIS A 56 -7.78 -11.03 -7.83
CA HIS A 56 -7.36 -10.13 -8.91
C HIS A 56 -6.12 -9.34 -8.53
N PRO A 57 -5.24 -9.01 -9.48
CA PRO A 57 -4.14 -8.08 -9.23
C PRO A 57 -4.61 -6.63 -9.34
N ASP A 58 -3.81 -5.71 -8.79
CA ASP A 58 -4.03 -4.28 -8.99
C ASP A 58 -3.57 -3.86 -10.40
N PRO A 59 -4.23 -2.85 -10.99
CA PRO A 59 -3.88 -2.40 -12.34
C PRO A 59 -2.57 -1.62 -12.39
N ALA A 60 -2.14 -1.06 -11.26
CA ALA A 60 -0.95 -0.23 -11.19
C ALA A 60 -0.39 -0.22 -9.76
N ARG A 61 0.85 0.20 -9.63
CA ARG A 61 1.47 0.55 -8.35
C ARG A 61 0.80 1.80 -7.80
N GLN A 62 0.24 1.73 -6.60
CA GLN A 62 -0.62 2.80 -6.10
C GLN A 62 -0.71 2.85 -4.57
N LEU A 63 -1.14 4.00 -4.06
CA LEU A 63 -1.63 4.15 -2.69
C LEU A 63 -3.15 4.11 -2.71
N VAL A 64 -3.73 3.41 -1.76
CA VAL A 64 -5.17 3.39 -1.53
C VAL A 64 -5.42 3.91 -0.11
N ILE A 65 -6.08 5.04 -0.02
CA ILE A 65 -6.36 5.69 1.26
C ILE A 65 -7.83 5.47 1.59
N THR A 66 -8.08 4.69 2.64
CA THR A 66 -9.44 4.40 3.08
C THR A 66 -10.01 5.60 3.84
N LEU A 67 -11.11 6.14 3.33
CA LEU A 67 -11.82 7.29 3.92
C LEU A 67 -12.95 6.83 4.81
N SER A 68 -13.63 5.74 4.47
CA SER A 68 -14.68 5.13 5.28
C SER A 68 -14.82 3.65 4.95
N GLY A 69 -15.49 2.91 5.84
CA GLY A 69 -15.69 1.48 5.69
C GLY A 69 -14.59 0.65 6.35
N ALA A 70 -14.79 -0.63 6.35
CA ALA A 70 -13.83 -1.61 6.83
C ALA A 70 -13.75 -2.78 5.85
N LEU A 71 -12.54 -3.28 5.62
CA LEU A 71 -12.29 -4.35 4.66
C LEU A 71 -11.37 -5.40 5.24
N GLU A 72 -11.54 -6.62 4.76
CA GLU A 72 -10.58 -7.69 4.94
C GLU A 72 -9.97 -8.07 3.58
N PHE A 73 -8.66 -8.03 3.50
CA PHE A 73 -7.89 -8.49 2.35
C PHE A 73 -7.36 -9.89 2.61
N THR A 74 -7.40 -10.72 1.59
CA THR A 74 -6.84 -12.06 1.58
C THR A 74 -5.72 -12.13 0.55
N THR A 75 -4.55 -12.58 0.97
CA THR A 75 -3.36 -12.76 0.13
C THR A 75 -2.85 -14.19 0.27
N HIS A 76 -1.85 -14.56 -0.50
CA HIS A 76 -1.16 -15.85 -0.31
C HIS A 76 -0.45 -15.93 1.05
N ASP A 77 -0.12 -14.78 1.64
CA ASP A 77 0.60 -14.67 2.91
C ASP A 77 -0.32 -14.61 4.14
N GLY A 78 -1.62 -14.59 3.93
CA GLY A 78 -2.62 -14.46 4.98
C GLY A 78 -3.56 -13.29 4.76
N ARG A 79 -4.12 -12.77 5.84
CA ARG A 79 -5.15 -11.73 5.81
C ARG A 79 -4.75 -10.52 6.61
N PHE A 80 -5.26 -9.38 6.19
CA PHE A 80 -5.19 -8.13 6.96
C PHE A 80 -6.47 -7.33 6.76
N SER A 81 -6.76 -6.42 7.68
CA SER A 81 -7.90 -5.53 7.58
C SER A 81 -7.46 -4.08 7.39
N LEU A 82 -8.29 -3.32 6.70
CA LEU A 82 -8.17 -1.88 6.55
C LEU A 82 -9.40 -1.19 7.12
N ARG A 83 -9.18 -0.02 7.73
CA ARG A 83 -10.22 0.86 8.25
C ARG A 83 -9.97 2.29 7.79
N ALA A 84 -10.93 3.18 8.05
CA ALA A 84 -10.76 4.60 7.77
C ALA A 84 -9.46 5.15 8.38
N GLY A 85 -8.67 5.85 7.58
CA GLY A 85 -7.37 6.37 7.95
C GLY A 85 -6.19 5.45 7.63
N ASP A 86 -6.43 4.18 7.33
CA ASP A 86 -5.37 3.24 6.92
C ASP A 86 -4.99 3.46 5.45
N ILE A 87 -3.72 3.23 5.16
CA ILE A 87 -3.17 3.33 3.81
C ILE A 87 -2.72 1.94 3.37
N LEU A 88 -3.10 1.57 2.16
CA LEU A 88 -2.55 0.43 1.44
C LEU A 88 -1.56 0.93 0.41
N PHE A 89 -0.30 0.54 0.55
CA PHE A 89 0.73 0.74 -0.47
C PHE A 89 0.84 -0.57 -1.27
N THR A 90 0.25 -0.60 -2.44
CA THR A 90 0.19 -1.82 -3.22
C THR A 90 1.07 -1.80 -4.45
N GLU A 91 1.82 -2.88 -4.60
CA GLU A 91 2.66 -3.23 -5.74
C GLU A 91 2.31 -4.63 -6.25
N ASP A 92 1.11 -5.13 -5.87
CA ASP A 92 0.64 -6.46 -6.26
C ASP A 92 -0.06 -6.41 -7.62
N THR A 93 0.74 -6.23 -8.67
CA THR A 93 0.26 -6.08 -10.04
C THR A 93 0.26 -7.38 -10.84
N VAL A 94 0.68 -8.49 -10.25
CA VAL A 94 0.80 -9.79 -10.92
C VAL A 94 0.11 -10.92 -10.15
N ALA A 95 0.47 -11.13 -8.89
CA ALA A 95 0.02 -12.28 -8.11
C ALA A 95 -1.46 -12.21 -7.74
N GLY A 96 -1.92 -11.04 -7.33
CA GLY A 96 -3.32 -10.82 -6.97
C GLY A 96 -3.67 -11.13 -5.52
N HIS A 97 -4.85 -10.66 -5.17
CA HIS A 97 -5.46 -10.77 -3.84
C HIS A 97 -6.97 -10.70 -3.99
N ASP A 98 -7.68 -10.94 -2.92
CA ASP A 98 -9.12 -10.75 -2.82
C ASP A 98 -9.43 -9.82 -1.65
N TRP A 99 -10.59 -9.18 -1.66
CA TRP A 99 -11.07 -8.41 -0.53
C TRP A 99 -12.58 -8.47 -0.41
N ASN A 100 -13.07 -8.26 0.81
CA ASN A 100 -14.50 -8.17 1.09
C ASN A 100 -14.77 -7.06 2.08
N LEU A 101 -15.97 -6.49 1.99
CA LEU A 101 -16.45 -5.51 2.95
C LEU A 101 -16.77 -6.18 4.28
N LEU A 102 -16.42 -5.50 5.37
CA LEU A 102 -16.84 -5.84 6.72
C LEU A 102 -17.90 -4.82 7.16
N GLY A 103 -19.02 -5.32 7.66
CA GLY A 103 -20.12 -4.45 8.07
C GLY A 103 -20.91 -3.85 6.90
N GLU A 104 -21.66 -2.78 7.18
CA GLU A 104 -22.63 -2.21 6.25
C GLU A 104 -22.20 -0.88 5.64
N GLN A 105 -21.11 -0.28 6.11
CA GLN A 105 -20.66 1.00 5.59
C GLN A 105 -19.99 0.83 4.22
N PRO A 106 -20.27 1.75 3.28
CA PRO A 106 -19.57 1.76 1.98
C PRO A 106 -18.07 1.93 2.16
N TRP A 107 -17.32 1.32 1.29
CA TRP A 107 -15.89 1.60 1.17
C TRP A 107 -15.68 2.83 0.29
N ARG A 108 -15.32 3.95 0.90
CA ARG A 108 -14.90 5.17 0.23
C ARG A 108 -13.39 5.28 0.32
N ARG A 109 -12.75 5.55 -0.80
CA ARG A 109 -11.29 5.59 -0.88
C ARG A 109 -10.79 6.54 -1.94
N LEU A 110 -9.54 6.91 -1.77
CA LEU A 110 -8.77 7.67 -2.73
C LEU A 110 -7.68 6.75 -3.28
N TYR A 111 -7.54 6.72 -4.61
CA TYR A 111 -6.42 6.08 -5.30
C TYR A 111 -5.42 7.13 -5.74
N ALA A 112 -4.14 6.91 -5.43
CA ALA A 112 -3.04 7.73 -5.93
C ALA A 112 -2.09 6.82 -6.71
N ILE A 113 -2.06 6.94 -8.02
CA ILE A 113 -1.21 6.15 -8.89
C ILE A 113 0.23 6.65 -8.80
N LEU A 114 1.17 5.74 -8.62
CA LEU A 114 2.59 6.01 -8.44
C LEU A 114 3.37 5.73 -9.72
N GLY A 115 4.40 6.53 -9.97
CA GLY A 115 5.40 6.18 -10.96
C GLY A 115 6.22 4.96 -10.53
N GLN A 116 6.83 4.26 -11.48
CA GLN A 116 7.59 3.04 -11.21
C GLN A 116 8.78 3.26 -10.26
N ALA A 117 9.39 4.44 -10.32
CA ALA A 117 10.55 4.81 -9.51
C ALA A 117 10.20 5.67 -8.28
N THR A 118 8.92 5.95 -8.03
CA THR A 118 8.52 6.79 -6.91
C THR A 118 8.81 6.08 -5.58
N LEU A 119 9.55 6.76 -4.71
CA LEU A 119 9.88 6.28 -3.37
C LEU A 119 8.76 6.65 -2.41
N VAL A 120 8.08 5.64 -1.88
CA VAL A 120 7.05 5.82 -0.85
C VAL A 120 7.70 5.77 0.52
N PRO A 121 7.40 6.72 1.42
CA PRO A 121 7.98 6.73 2.76
C PRO A 121 7.32 5.66 3.64
N PHE A 122 7.46 4.40 3.27
CA PHE A 122 6.97 3.26 4.03
C PHE A 122 8.03 2.76 5.00
N ARG A 123 7.64 2.51 6.23
CA ARG A 123 8.52 1.98 7.26
C ARG A 123 7.90 0.75 7.90
N PRO A 124 8.49 -0.46 7.74
CA PRO A 124 7.94 -1.66 8.35
C PRO A 124 8.04 -1.59 9.87
N THR A 125 7.02 -2.12 10.57
CA THR A 125 6.99 -2.16 12.04
C THR A 125 7.33 -3.53 12.61
N ALA A 126 7.28 -4.57 11.79
CA ALA A 126 7.66 -5.92 12.18
C ALA A 126 8.52 -6.56 11.10
N PRO A 127 9.48 -7.45 11.47
CA PRO A 127 10.23 -8.20 10.47
C PRO A 127 9.26 -9.09 9.67
N HIS A 128 9.37 -9.02 8.35
CA HIS A 128 8.65 -9.91 7.48
C HIS A 128 9.48 -11.16 7.19
N SER A 129 8.82 -12.28 6.94
CA SER A 129 9.49 -13.51 6.53
C SER A 129 10.30 -13.29 5.24
N ALA A 130 11.31 -14.13 5.04
CA ALA A 130 12.37 -13.97 4.04
C ALA A 130 11.92 -14.07 2.56
N VAL A 131 10.77 -13.51 2.19
CA VAL A 131 10.34 -13.43 0.80
C VAL A 131 10.97 -12.21 0.15
N ALA A 132 11.58 -12.40 -1.02
CA ALA A 132 12.21 -11.32 -1.76
C ALA A 132 11.19 -10.23 -2.12
N ARG A 133 11.57 -8.97 -1.92
CA ARG A 133 10.74 -7.81 -2.23
C ARG A 133 10.81 -7.49 -3.72
N PRO A 134 9.79 -6.80 -4.26
CA PRO A 134 9.74 -6.48 -5.68
C PRO A 134 10.83 -5.47 -6.09
N GLU A 135 11.09 -5.41 -7.38
CA GLU A 135 12.14 -4.60 -7.98
C GLU A 135 12.05 -3.10 -7.69
N SER A 136 10.84 -2.59 -7.44
CA SER A 136 10.65 -1.19 -7.04
C SER A 136 11.51 -0.79 -5.83
N ARG A 137 11.77 -1.75 -4.92
CA ARG A 137 12.64 -1.50 -3.78
C ARG A 137 14.13 -1.59 -4.11
N LYS A 138 14.49 -2.38 -5.12
CA LYS A 138 15.87 -2.39 -5.64
C LYS A 138 16.19 -1.07 -6.33
N ALA A 139 15.26 -0.56 -7.12
CA ALA A 139 15.38 0.76 -7.76
C ALA A 139 15.52 1.88 -6.72
N GLU A 140 14.77 1.80 -5.62
CA GLU A 140 14.88 2.73 -4.51
C GLU A 140 16.28 2.74 -3.90
N THR A 141 16.84 1.57 -3.64
CA THR A 141 18.18 1.44 -3.08
C THR A 141 19.25 2.01 -4.03
N ALA A 142 19.11 1.71 -5.31
CA ALA A 142 20.02 2.24 -6.34
C ALA A 142 19.94 3.77 -6.47
N ALA A 143 18.73 4.33 -6.42
CA ALA A 143 18.51 5.78 -6.47
C ALA A 143 19.13 6.50 -5.25
N LYS A 144 19.03 5.93 -4.05
CA LYS A 144 19.67 6.46 -2.84
C LYS A 144 21.19 6.43 -2.92
N THR A 145 21.75 5.40 -3.52
CA THR A 145 23.21 5.27 -3.71
C THR A 145 23.71 6.27 -4.75
N GLY A 146 22.94 6.50 -5.81
CA GLY A 146 23.30 7.48 -6.85
C GLY A 146 23.20 8.93 -6.40
N ALA A 147 22.36 9.25 -5.43
CA ALA A 147 22.21 10.60 -4.88
C ALA A 147 23.34 10.99 -3.91
N GLY A 148 24.20 10.06 -3.51
CA GLY A 148 25.35 10.27 -2.64
C GLY A 148 26.66 10.53 -3.39
N LEU A 149 26.62 10.63 -4.70
CA LEU A 149 27.74 10.99 -5.55
C LEU A 149 27.60 12.44 -5.99
#